data_6fab0eca3a0c0e3b7e22f5ebe08e002a
#
_entry.id   6fab0eca3a0c0e3b7e22f5ebe08e002a
#
_cell.length_a   1.000
_cell.length_b   1.000
_cell.length_c   1.000
_cell.angle_alpha   90.00
_cell.angle_beta   90.00
_cell.angle_gamma   90.00
#
_symmetry.space_group_name_H-M   'P 1'
#
loop_
_entity.id
_entity.type
_entity.pdbx_description
1 polymer ?
#
loop_
_entity_poly.entity_id
_entity_poly.type
_entity_poly.pdbx_seq_one_letter_code
_entity_poly.pdbx_strand_id
1 'polypeptide(L)'
;MKIKKIIISLLTALVLMISIFLYMNKDKFVYVGSVDIIEVDCSKKRQILSEVLESDQRIRKSNEFIKYAKEDHRNQELVISIIEKCGMPTLKQVGQRQMDAIWLGLQHSTKDIRKKYFPQIEKAVKNGDLSKQQYALMKDRILMDEGKPQIYGSQIENGKLYKLENPKTINERRKEMGMEPIEDYLKYFNIKFNPN
;
A
#
# COMPACT_ATOMS: atom_id res chain seq x y z
N MET A 1 51.20 21.55 0.84
CA MET A 1 50.98 20.67 2.02
C MET A 1 49.88 21.19 2.96
N LYS A 2 49.84 22.50 3.33
CA LYS A 2 48.86 23.09 4.23
C LYS A 2 47.38 22.99 3.70
N ILE A 3 47.13 23.25 2.41
CA ILE A 3 45.76 23.25 1.81
C ILE A 3 45.17 21.82 1.86
N LYS A 4 45.94 20.77 1.56
CA LYS A 4 45.42 19.38 1.66
C LYS A 4 45.00 19.01 3.08
N LYS A 5 45.74 19.46 4.11
CA LYS A 5 45.41 19.21 5.52
C LYS A 5 44.12 19.96 5.90
N ILE A 6 43.89 21.18 5.42
CA ILE A 6 42.66 21.96 5.68
C ILE A 6 41.45 21.26 5.02
N ILE A 7 41.60 20.81 3.76
CA ILE A 7 40.51 20.10 3.06
C ILE A 7 40.16 18.79 3.77
N ILE A 8 41.13 18.02 4.21
CA ILE A 8 40.93 16.77 4.97
C ILE A 8 40.21 17.07 6.29
N SER A 9 40.63 18.12 7.03
CA SER A 9 39.99 18.52 8.27
C SER A 9 38.55 18.98 8.08
N LEU A 10 38.22 19.69 7.00
CA LEU A 10 36.85 20.11 6.68
C LEU A 10 35.98 18.91 6.29
N LEU A 11 36.51 17.95 5.54
CA LEU A 11 35.79 16.73 5.17
C LEU A 11 35.50 15.87 6.39
N THR A 12 36.46 15.71 7.32
CA THR A 12 36.23 14.96 8.56
C THR A 12 35.21 15.63 9.46
N ALA A 13 35.23 16.96 9.57
CA ALA A 13 34.23 17.73 10.33
C ALA A 13 32.83 17.59 9.71
N LEU A 14 32.72 17.63 8.37
CA LEU A 14 31.46 17.43 7.68
C LEU A 14 30.89 16.02 7.89
N VAL A 15 31.71 14.99 7.78
CA VAL A 15 31.32 13.59 8.04
C VAL A 15 30.84 13.43 9.47
N LEU A 16 31.54 14.05 10.45
CA LEU A 16 31.16 14.00 11.85
C LEU A 16 29.80 14.70 12.09
N MET A 17 29.57 15.87 11.48
CA MET A 17 28.29 16.56 11.58
C MET A 17 27.14 15.76 10.96
N ILE A 18 27.37 15.14 9.82
CA ILE A 18 26.38 14.26 9.18
C ILE A 18 26.08 13.05 10.10
N SER A 19 27.10 12.44 10.65
CA SER A 19 26.93 11.29 11.57
C SER A 19 26.17 11.67 12.83
N ILE A 20 26.45 12.84 13.43
CA ILE A 20 25.72 13.37 14.58
C ILE A 20 24.26 13.68 14.18
N PHE A 21 24.04 14.31 13.02
CA PHE A 21 22.69 14.59 12.53
C PHE A 21 21.88 13.31 12.31
N LEU A 22 22.46 12.28 11.69
CA LEU A 22 21.84 10.97 11.50
C LEU A 22 21.56 10.28 12.83
N TYR A 23 22.51 10.34 13.77
CA TYR A 23 22.32 9.78 15.11
C TYR A 23 21.21 10.48 15.90
N MET A 24 21.17 11.81 15.89
CA MET A 24 20.12 12.59 16.58
C MET A 24 18.73 12.43 15.93
N ASN A 25 18.69 12.06 14.66
CA ASN A 25 17.45 11.86 13.91
C ASN A 25 17.20 10.37 13.56
N LYS A 26 17.93 9.42 14.19
CA LYS A 26 17.80 7.99 13.88
C LYS A 26 16.36 7.47 13.97
N ASP A 27 15.53 8.04 14.85
CA ASP A 27 14.15 7.65 15.04
C ASP A 27 13.20 8.26 13.98
N LYS A 28 13.69 9.25 13.20
CA LYS A 28 12.97 9.84 12.06
C LYS A 28 13.23 9.12 10.74
N PHE A 29 14.32 8.34 10.66
CA PHE A 29 14.66 7.53 9.50
C PHE A 29 14.30 6.08 9.79
N VAL A 30 13.08 5.69 9.48
CA VAL A 30 12.68 4.29 9.54
C VAL A 30 13.09 3.63 8.23
N TYR A 31 14.19 2.87 8.26
CA TYR A 31 14.48 1.93 7.20
C TYR A 31 13.51 0.75 7.35
N VAL A 32 12.57 0.67 6.45
CA VAL A 32 11.69 -0.49 6.30
C VAL A 32 12.36 -1.41 5.28
N GLY A 33 12.91 -2.52 5.77
CA GLY A 33 13.60 -3.52 4.94
C GLY A 33 12.68 -4.25 3.96
N SER A 34 13.17 -5.30 3.32
CA SER A 34 12.34 -6.24 2.58
C SER A 34 11.30 -6.87 3.51
N VAL A 35 10.12 -7.14 2.98
CA VAL A 35 9.09 -7.87 3.75
C VAL A 35 9.52 -9.33 3.85
N ASP A 36 9.74 -9.80 5.07
CA ASP A 36 10.23 -11.15 5.35
C ASP A 36 9.06 -12.14 5.56
N ILE A 37 9.29 -13.39 5.18
CA ILE A 37 8.35 -14.48 5.50
C ILE A 37 8.67 -14.99 6.90
N ILE A 38 7.82 -14.65 7.84
CA ILE A 38 7.97 -14.96 9.26
C ILE A 38 7.13 -16.19 9.65
N GLU A 39 7.42 -16.78 10.82
CA GLU A 39 6.61 -17.87 11.36
C GLU A 39 5.22 -17.37 11.77
N VAL A 40 4.19 -18.09 11.31
CA VAL A 40 2.78 -17.85 11.65
C VAL A 40 2.09 -19.18 11.98
N ASP A 41 1.22 -19.17 12.99
CA ASP A 41 0.35 -20.28 13.30
C ASP A 41 -0.91 -20.21 12.42
N CYS A 42 -1.02 -21.10 11.45
CA CYS A 42 -2.14 -21.12 10.51
C CYS A 42 -3.50 -21.36 11.20
N SER A 43 -3.52 -22.00 12.38
CA SER A 43 -4.76 -22.16 13.16
C SER A 43 -5.27 -20.84 13.73
N LYS A 44 -4.39 -19.87 13.95
CA LYS A 44 -4.67 -18.52 14.48
C LYS A 44 -4.81 -17.46 13.39
N LYS A 45 -4.77 -17.83 12.10
CA LYS A 45 -4.80 -16.85 10.99
C LYS A 45 -5.96 -15.85 11.08
N ARG A 46 -7.13 -16.28 11.56
CA ARG A 46 -8.28 -15.37 11.75
C ARG A 46 -8.01 -14.31 12.82
N GLN A 47 -7.42 -14.71 13.95
CA GLN A 47 -7.04 -13.78 15.02
C GLN A 47 -5.97 -12.81 14.55
N ILE A 48 -4.88 -13.33 13.94
CA ILE A 48 -3.77 -12.51 13.41
C ILE A 48 -4.29 -11.45 12.41
N LEU A 49 -5.18 -11.84 11.50
CA LEU A 49 -5.76 -10.90 10.53
C LEU A 49 -6.69 -9.86 11.17
N SER A 50 -7.34 -10.18 12.30
CA SER A 50 -8.11 -9.19 13.06
C SER A 50 -7.18 -8.12 13.66
N GLU A 51 -6.07 -8.54 14.25
CA GLU A 51 -5.06 -7.65 14.83
C GLU A 51 -4.40 -6.77 13.74
N VAL A 52 -4.11 -7.34 12.57
CA VAL A 52 -3.63 -6.61 11.39
C VAL A 52 -4.61 -5.51 10.99
N LEU A 53 -5.91 -5.82 10.87
CA LEU A 53 -6.92 -4.85 10.49
C LEU A 53 -7.01 -3.69 11.50
N GLU A 54 -7.03 -4.01 12.78
CA GLU A 54 -7.10 -3.01 13.84
C GLU A 54 -5.86 -2.09 13.84
N SER A 55 -4.68 -2.68 13.66
CA SER A 55 -3.43 -1.95 13.53
C SER A 55 -3.44 -1.04 12.30
N ASP A 56 -3.79 -1.55 11.11
CA ASP A 56 -3.86 -0.75 9.88
C ASP A 56 -4.81 0.44 10.02
N GLN A 57 -6.02 0.22 10.56
CA GLN A 57 -6.99 1.30 10.74
C GLN A 57 -6.53 2.35 11.76
N ARG A 58 -5.80 1.96 12.81
CA ARG A 58 -5.19 2.89 13.77
C ARG A 58 -4.12 3.75 13.10
N ILE A 59 -3.24 3.12 12.31
CA ILE A 59 -2.17 3.80 11.57
C ILE A 59 -2.74 4.84 10.60
N ARG A 60 -3.76 4.47 9.81
CA ARG A 60 -4.37 5.36 8.79
C ARG A 60 -5.12 6.55 9.38
N LYS A 61 -5.63 6.45 10.61
CA LYS A 61 -6.25 7.57 11.32
C LYS A 61 -5.24 8.52 11.97
N SER A 62 -3.98 8.11 12.05
CA SER A 62 -2.89 8.87 12.64
C SER A 62 -2.14 9.68 11.58
N ASN A 63 -1.78 10.92 11.88
CA ASN A 63 -0.87 11.72 11.06
C ASN A 63 0.61 11.40 11.32
N GLU A 64 0.91 10.39 12.17
CA GLU A 64 2.25 10.03 12.61
C GLU A 64 2.81 8.85 11.79
N PHE A 65 2.79 8.95 10.46
CA PHE A 65 3.21 7.88 9.56
C PHE A 65 4.57 7.26 9.91
N ILE A 66 5.57 8.09 10.22
CA ILE A 66 6.93 7.62 10.56
C ILE A 66 6.92 6.76 11.83
N LYS A 67 6.15 7.14 12.84
CA LYS A 67 6.01 6.38 14.09
C LYS A 67 5.46 4.98 13.87
N TYR A 68 4.53 4.84 12.95
CA TYR A 68 3.84 3.58 12.68
C TYR A 68 4.38 2.80 11.49
N ALA A 69 5.44 3.28 10.81
CA ALA A 69 6.00 2.58 9.66
C ALA A 69 6.45 1.14 9.96
N LYS A 70 6.98 0.89 11.17
CA LYS A 70 7.35 -0.46 11.62
C LYS A 70 6.13 -1.37 11.82
N GLU A 71 5.04 -0.82 12.34
CA GLU A 71 3.78 -1.57 12.51
C GLU A 71 3.15 -1.90 11.16
N ASP A 72 3.13 -0.94 10.23
CA ASP A 72 2.65 -1.15 8.86
C ASP A 72 3.47 -2.23 8.15
N HIS A 73 4.79 -2.19 8.28
CA HIS A 73 5.68 -3.24 7.77
C HIS A 73 5.38 -4.61 8.39
N ARG A 74 5.22 -4.67 9.71
CA ARG A 74 4.86 -5.93 10.40
C ARG A 74 3.52 -6.47 9.95
N ASN A 75 2.53 -5.62 9.71
CA ASN A 75 1.25 -6.02 9.15
C ASN A 75 1.41 -6.68 7.77
N GLN A 76 2.27 -6.13 6.92
CA GLN A 76 2.57 -6.70 5.60
C GLN A 76 3.27 -8.05 5.73
N GLU A 77 4.27 -8.20 6.62
CA GLU A 77 4.93 -9.49 6.89
C GLU A 77 3.92 -10.56 7.33
N LEU A 78 3.01 -10.23 8.25
CA LEU A 78 1.99 -11.16 8.74
C LEU A 78 1.04 -11.61 7.61
N VAL A 79 0.52 -10.65 6.83
CA VAL A 79 -0.38 -10.95 5.70
C VAL A 79 0.31 -11.83 4.67
N ILE A 80 1.52 -11.49 4.27
CA ILE A 80 2.26 -12.23 3.25
C ILE A 80 2.64 -13.61 3.76
N SER A 81 3.07 -13.73 5.02
CA SER A 81 3.40 -15.01 5.63
C SER A 81 2.18 -15.95 5.73
N ILE A 82 1.00 -15.42 6.04
CA ILE A 82 -0.25 -16.19 5.99
C ILE A 82 -0.50 -16.71 4.58
N ILE A 83 -0.36 -15.87 3.56
CA ILE A 83 -0.58 -16.28 2.16
C ILE A 83 0.44 -17.34 1.74
N GLU A 84 1.71 -17.18 2.06
CA GLU A 84 2.78 -18.10 1.64
C GLU A 84 2.77 -19.43 2.40
N LYS A 85 2.50 -19.42 3.70
CA LYS A 85 2.56 -20.63 4.56
C LYS A 85 1.23 -21.35 4.71
N CYS A 86 0.12 -20.59 4.75
CA CYS A 86 -1.21 -21.16 4.99
C CYS A 86 -2.08 -21.20 3.71
N GLY A 87 -1.58 -20.64 2.61
CA GLY A 87 -2.35 -20.38 1.40
C GLY A 87 -3.26 -19.16 1.55
N MET A 88 -3.75 -18.63 0.42
CA MET A 88 -4.71 -17.51 0.40
C MET A 88 -6.00 -17.93 1.13
N PRO A 89 -6.37 -17.30 2.25
CA PRO A 89 -7.60 -17.66 2.97
C PRO A 89 -8.85 -17.35 2.13
N THR A 90 -9.95 -18.02 2.44
CA THR A 90 -11.26 -17.75 1.85
C THR A 90 -12.16 -17.00 2.82
N LEU A 91 -13.16 -16.31 2.28
CA LEU A 91 -14.20 -15.62 3.06
C LEU A 91 -14.84 -16.55 4.11
N LYS A 92 -15.12 -17.81 3.71
CA LYS A 92 -15.69 -18.84 4.60
C LYS A 92 -14.76 -19.20 5.76
N GLN A 93 -13.44 -19.21 5.54
CA GLN A 93 -12.47 -19.59 6.58
C GLN A 93 -12.24 -18.50 7.61
N VAL A 94 -12.18 -17.24 7.19
CA VAL A 94 -11.74 -16.15 8.07
C VAL A 94 -12.77 -15.06 8.32
N GLY A 95 -13.72 -14.85 7.41
CA GLY A 95 -14.73 -13.78 7.46
C GLY A 95 -14.31 -12.51 6.71
N GLN A 96 -15.29 -11.62 6.47
CA GLN A 96 -15.10 -10.43 5.62
C GLN A 96 -14.01 -9.49 6.14
N ARG A 97 -14.04 -9.14 7.42
CA ARG A 97 -13.07 -8.23 8.02
C ARG A 97 -11.63 -8.71 7.85
N GLN A 98 -11.40 -10.01 7.92
CA GLN A 98 -10.07 -10.61 7.76
C GLN A 98 -9.64 -10.66 6.29
N MET A 99 -10.59 -10.86 5.37
CA MET A 99 -10.31 -10.70 3.94
C MET A 99 -9.95 -9.25 3.59
N ASP A 100 -10.61 -8.27 4.23
CA ASP A 100 -10.25 -6.85 4.09
C ASP A 100 -8.84 -6.57 4.62
N ALA A 101 -8.43 -7.21 5.73
CA ALA A 101 -7.05 -7.09 6.26
C ALA A 101 -6.01 -7.59 5.25
N ILE A 102 -6.28 -8.71 4.58
CA ILE A 102 -5.40 -9.25 3.54
C ILE A 102 -5.29 -8.25 2.39
N TRP A 103 -6.42 -7.77 1.90
CA TRP A 103 -6.45 -6.82 0.81
C TRP A 103 -5.72 -5.51 1.16
N LEU A 104 -5.98 -4.92 2.34
CA LEU A 104 -5.32 -3.71 2.82
C LEU A 104 -3.80 -3.89 2.95
N GLY A 105 -3.35 -4.99 3.56
CA GLY A 105 -1.92 -5.29 3.70
C GLY A 105 -1.21 -5.37 2.35
N LEU A 106 -1.83 -5.97 1.32
CA LEU A 106 -1.29 -6.01 -0.03
C LEU A 106 -1.41 -4.64 -0.73
N GLN A 107 -2.52 -3.92 -0.58
CA GLN A 107 -2.75 -2.60 -1.19
C GLN A 107 -1.76 -1.54 -0.70
N HIS A 108 -1.34 -1.62 0.57
CA HIS A 108 -0.39 -0.70 1.18
C HIS A 108 1.07 -1.14 1.04
N SER A 109 1.32 -2.31 0.46
CA SER A 109 2.66 -2.84 0.21
C SER A 109 3.40 -2.09 -0.91
N THR A 110 4.64 -2.49 -1.17
CA THR A 110 5.42 -1.99 -2.31
C THR A 110 4.80 -2.42 -3.65
N LYS A 111 5.14 -1.71 -4.73
CA LYS A 111 4.68 -2.03 -6.09
C LYS A 111 4.98 -3.48 -6.49
N ASP A 112 6.14 -4.00 -6.11
CA ASP A 112 6.58 -5.35 -6.48
C ASP A 112 5.75 -6.41 -5.75
N ILE A 113 5.43 -6.18 -4.48
CA ILE A 113 4.55 -7.05 -3.69
C ILE A 113 3.13 -7.01 -4.24
N ARG A 114 2.56 -5.83 -4.50
CA ARG A 114 1.23 -5.72 -5.13
C ARG A 114 1.16 -6.50 -6.43
N LYS A 115 2.15 -6.35 -7.31
CA LYS A 115 2.22 -7.05 -8.59
C LYS A 115 2.36 -8.56 -8.41
N LYS A 116 3.21 -9.01 -7.49
CA LYS A 116 3.43 -10.44 -7.19
C LYS A 116 2.13 -11.14 -6.75
N TYR A 117 1.37 -10.49 -5.85
CA TYR A 117 0.18 -11.12 -5.24
C TYR A 117 -1.14 -10.78 -5.95
N PHE A 118 -1.13 -9.92 -6.96
CA PHE A 118 -2.33 -9.54 -7.70
C PHE A 118 -3.09 -10.74 -8.32
N PRO A 119 -2.43 -11.78 -8.91
CA PRO A 119 -3.14 -12.95 -9.41
C PRO A 119 -3.96 -13.69 -8.34
N GLN A 120 -3.52 -13.69 -7.07
CA GLN A 120 -4.28 -14.28 -5.97
C GLN A 120 -5.50 -13.44 -5.60
N ILE A 121 -5.38 -12.09 -5.67
CA ILE A 121 -6.52 -11.18 -5.52
C ILE A 121 -7.55 -11.40 -6.64
N GLU A 122 -7.11 -11.51 -7.90
CA GLU A 122 -8.00 -11.82 -9.03
C GLU A 122 -8.76 -13.14 -8.81
N LYS A 123 -8.06 -14.17 -8.35
CA LYS A 123 -8.69 -15.47 -8.03
C LYS A 123 -9.69 -15.35 -6.88
N ALA A 124 -9.34 -14.63 -5.82
CA ALA A 124 -10.23 -14.40 -4.68
C ALA A 124 -11.50 -13.64 -5.08
N VAL A 125 -11.40 -12.64 -5.96
CA VAL A 125 -12.56 -11.93 -6.51
C VAL A 125 -13.43 -12.85 -7.38
N LYS A 126 -12.85 -13.67 -8.24
CA LYS A 126 -13.58 -14.65 -9.06
C LYS A 126 -14.34 -15.66 -8.21
N ASN A 127 -13.80 -16.01 -7.05
CA ASN A 127 -14.43 -16.93 -6.10
C ASN A 127 -15.48 -16.25 -5.18
N GLY A 128 -15.59 -14.92 -5.22
CA GLY A 128 -16.47 -14.16 -4.32
C GLY A 128 -15.90 -13.94 -2.91
N ASP A 129 -14.61 -14.22 -2.70
CA ASP A 129 -13.92 -14.00 -1.42
C ASP A 129 -13.52 -12.53 -1.21
N LEU A 130 -13.38 -11.76 -2.30
CA LEU A 130 -13.14 -10.32 -2.32
C LEU A 130 -14.09 -9.64 -3.30
N SER A 131 -14.32 -8.34 -3.13
CA SER A 131 -15.21 -7.57 -4.00
C SER A 131 -14.54 -7.16 -5.32
N LYS A 132 -15.36 -6.96 -6.35
CA LYS A 132 -14.92 -6.37 -7.63
C LYS A 132 -14.34 -4.96 -7.44
N GLN A 133 -14.84 -4.20 -6.47
CA GLN A 133 -14.33 -2.87 -6.14
C GLN A 133 -12.89 -2.95 -5.61
N GLN A 134 -12.59 -3.90 -4.71
CA GLN A 134 -11.24 -4.14 -4.20
C GLN A 134 -10.26 -4.51 -5.34
N TYR A 135 -10.70 -5.32 -6.30
CA TYR A 135 -9.95 -5.58 -7.52
C TYR A 135 -9.65 -4.29 -8.30
N ALA A 136 -10.69 -3.49 -8.59
CA ALA A 136 -10.56 -2.28 -9.38
C ALA A 136 -9.56 -1.29 -8.76
N LEU A 137 -9.65 -1.07 -7.43
CA LEU A 137 -8.74 -0.21 -6.69
C LEU A 137 -7.29 -0.66 -6.79
N MET A 138 -7.02 -1.97 -6.63
CA MET A 138 -5.66 -2.51 -6.70
C MET A 138 -5.14 -2.50 -8.14
N LYS A 139 -5.99 -2.81 -9.13
CA LYS A 139 -5.63 -2.77 -10.55
C LYS A 139 -5.16 -1.38 -10.97
N ASP A 140 -5.93 -0.35 -10.62
CA ASP A 140 -5.56 1.03 -10.93
C ASP A 140 -4.25 1.44 -10.25
N ARG A 141 -4.04 1.03 -8.99
CA ARG A 141 -2.79 1.30 -8.28
C ARG A 141 -1.59 0.68 -8.98
N ILE A 142 -1.71 -0.57 -9.44
CA ILE A 142 -0.65 -1.25 -10.20
C ILE A 142 -0.38 -0.55 -11.52
N LEU A 143 -1.42 -0.14 -12.24
CA LEU A 143 -1.27 0.61 -13.49
C LEU A 143 -0.57 1.95 -13.26
N MET A 144 -0.92 2.66 -12.20
CA MET A 144 -0.25 3.90 -11.81
C MET A 144 1.23 3.65 -11.46
N ASP A 145 1.56 2.61 -10.70
CA ASP A 145 2.93 2.21 -10.38
C ASP A 145 3.77 1.91 -11.64
N GLU A 146 3.12 1.41 -12.71
CA GLU A 146 3.73 1.13 -14.02
C GLU A 146 3.75 2.36 -14.94
N GLY A 147 3.27 3.51 -14.49
CA GLY A 147 3.15 4.72 -15.30
C GLY A 147 2.10 4.58 -16.42
N LYS A 148 1.14 3.67 -16.32
CA LYS A 148 0.06 3.44 -17.29
C LYS A 148 -1.22 4.16 -16.90
N PRO A 149 -2.12 4.50 -17.85
CA PRO A 149 -3.44 5.01 -17.53
C PRO A 149 -4.22 4.03 -16.67
N GLN A 150 -4.93 4.54 -15.67
CA GLN A 150 -5.83 3.75 -14.84
C GLN A 150 -7.16 3.48 -15.57
N ILE A 151 -7.84 2.40 -15.20
CA ILE A 151 -9.05 1.92 -15.88
C ILE A 151 -10.32 2.45 -15.20
N TYR A 152 -10.33 2.51 -13.87
CA TYR A 152 -11.53 2.77 -13.06
C TYR A 152 -11.52 4.15 -12.39
N GLY A 153 -10.43 4.92 -12.50
CA GLY A 153 -10.35 6.26 -11.96
C GLY A 153 -10.30 6.32 -10.43
N SER A 154 -9.67 5.36 -9.79
CA SER A 154 -9.60 5.27 -8.33
C SER A 154 -8.36 5.94 -7.71
N GLN A 155 -7.39 6.35 -8.54
CA GLN A 155 -6.13 6.92 -8.06
C GLN A 155 -6.07 8.43 -8.30
N ILE A 156 -5.68 9.13 -7.24
CA ILE A 156 -5.45 10.58 -7.23
C ILE A 156 -3.95 10.81 -6.98
N GLU A 157 -3.33 11.64 -7.78
CA GLU A 157 -1.93 12.02 -7.64
C GLU A 157 -1.80 13.54 -7.59
N ASN A 158 -1.09 14.07 -6.59
CA ASN A 158 -0.88 15.51 -6.42
C ASN A 158 -2.19 16.35 -6.47
N GLY A 159 -3.26 15.83 -5.87
CA GLY A 159 -4.56 16.50 -5.85
C GLY A 159 -5.31 16.51 -7.19
N LYS A 160 -4.89 15.68 -8.14
CA LYS A 160 -5.53 15.54 -9.46
C LYS A 160 -5.85 14.08 -9.75
N LEU A 161 -6.91 13.86 -10.53
CA LEU A 161 -7.20 12.53 -11.05
C LEU A 161 -6.02 12.06 -11.92
N TYR A 162 -5.47 10.88 -11.59
CA TYR A 162 -4.43 10.30 -12.43
C TYR A 162 -4.97 9.97 -13.82
N LYS A 163 -4.11 9.95 -14.84
CA LYS A 163 -4.51 9.74 -16.23
C LYS A 163 -5.40 8.51 -16.42
N LEU A 164 -6.47 8.67 -17.18
CA LEU A 164 -7.47 7.63 -17.43
C LEU A 164 -7.27 6.98 -18.79
N GLU A 165 -7.56 5.68 -18.85
CA GLU A 165 -7.86 4.99 -20.10
C GLU A 165 -9.32 5.27 -20.49
N ASN A 166 -9.52 5.84 -21.66
CA ASN A 166 -10.84 6.12 -22.24
C ASN A 166 -11.83 6.79 -21.23
N PRO A 167 -11.67 8.09 -20.94
CA PRO A 167 -12.51 8.79 -19.94
C PRO A 167 -14.01 8.74 -20.23
N LYS A 168 -14.42 8.66 -21.51
CA LYS A 168 -15.84 8.71 -21.90
C LYS A 168 -16.67 7.52 -21.41
N THR A 169 -16.04 6.35 -21.22
CA THR A 169 -16.72 5.12 -20.78
C THR A 169 -16.41 4.74 -19.36
N ILE A 170 -15.86 5.67 -18.56
CA ILE A 170 -15.43 5.40 -17.20
C ILE A 170 -16.56 4.91 -16.30
N ASN A 171 -17.73 5.52 -16.38
CA ASN A 171 -18.86 5.18 -15.52
C ASN A 171 -19.48 3.81 -15.84
N GLU A 172 -19.40 3.35 -17.07
CA GLU A 172 -19.78 1.98 -17.45
C GLU A 172 -18.89 0.98 -16.73
N ARG A 173 -17.56 1.15 -16.83
CA ARG A 173 -16.60 0.28 -16.17
C ARG A 173 -16.73 0.30 -14.63
N ARG A 174 -16.96 1.49 -14.05
CA ARG A 174 -17.18 1.63 -12.61
C ARG A 174 -18.44 0.91 -12.14
N LYS A 175 -19.54 1.02 -12.89
CA LYS A 175 -20.79 0.31 -12.61
C LYS A 175 -20.60 -1.21 -12.60
N GLU A 176 -19.83 -1.77 -13.54
CA GLU A 176 -19.52 -3.22 -13.59
C GLU A 176 -18.75 -3.70 -12.34
N MET A 177 -17.97 -2.81 -11.72
CA MET A 177 -17.22 -3.07 -10.49
C MET A 177 -18.01 -2.73 -9.21
N GLY A 178 -19.25 -2.29 -9.32
CA GLY A 178 -20.06 -1.85 -8.17
C GLY A 178 -19.55 -0.56 -7.53
N MET A 179 -18.86 0.29 -8.32
CA MET A 179 -18.35 1.59 -7.89
C MET A 179 -19.37 2.70 -8.22
N GLU A 180 -19.41 3.75 -7.37
CA GLU A 180 -20.15 4.96 -7.66
C GLU A 180 -19.65 5.68 -8.93
N PRO A 181 -20.46 6.55 -9.57
CA PRO A 181 -20.00 7.36 -10.70
C PRO A 181 -18.75 8.16 -10.36
N ILE A 182 -17.88 8.39 -11.38
CA ILE A 182 -16.59 9.08 -11.16
C ILE A 182 -16.78 10.50 -10.61
N GLU A 183 -17.84 11.19 -11.04
CA GLU A 183 -18.17 12.54 -10.61
C GLU A 183 -18.47 12.60 -9.10
N ASP A 184 -19.17 11.57 -8.56
CA ASP A 184 -19.49 11.48 -7.14
C ASP A 184 -18.24 11.14 -6.32
N TYR A 185 -17.44 10.19 -6.78
CA TYR A 185 -16.16 9.86 -6.15
C TYR A 185 -15.21 11.06 -6.07
N LEU A 186 -15.09 11.85 -7.14
CA LEU A 186 -14.17 12.98 -7.18
C LEU A 186 -14.60 14.16 -6.29
N LYS A 187 -15.87 14.24 -5.88
CA LYS A 187 -16.35 15.24 -4.91
C LYS A 187 -15.63 15.13 -3.57
N TYR A 188 -15.26 13.92 -3.13
CA TYR A 188 -14.51 13.71 -1.88
C TYR A 188 -13.13 14.39 -1.89
N PHE A 189 -12.59 14.66 -3.10
CA PHE A 189 -11.28 15.30 -3.30
C PHE A 189 -11.39 16.73 -3.81
N ASN A 190 -12.60 17.29 -3.92
CA ASN A 190 -12.86 18.61 -4.55
C ASN A 190 -12.34 18.71 -6.00
N ILE A 191 -12.37 17.61 -6.75
CA ILE A 191 -11.94 17.54 -8.15
C ILE A 191 -13.17 17.53 -9.06
N LYS A 192 -13.17 18.37 -10.09
CA LYS A 192 -14.18 18.31 -11.16
C LYS A 192 -13.73 17.34 -12.24
N PHE A 193 -14.61 16.44 -12.65
CA PHE A 193 -14.35 15.54 -13.76
C PHE A 193 -14.52 16.26 -15.10
N ASN A 194 -13.55 16.08 -16.00
CA ASN A 194 -13.63 16.52 -17.39
C ASN A 194 -13.24 15.33 -18.28
N PRO A 195 -14.17 14.77 -19.07
CA PRO A 195 -13.90 13.62 -19.93
C PRO A 195 -13.25 13.97 -21.27
N ASN A 196 -12.92 15.24 -21.52
CA ASN A 196 -12.33 15.71 -22.79
C ASN A 196 -10.81 15.61 -22.78
#